data_0865790146ee1c78440cc1c85044c646
#
_entry.id   0865790146ee1c78440cc1c85044c646
#
_cell.length_a   1.000
_cell.length_b   1.000
_cell.length_c   1.000
_cell.angle_alpha   90.00
_cell.angle_beta   90.00
_cell.angle_gamma   90.00
#
_symmetry.space_group_name_H-M   'P 1'
#
loop_
_entity.id
_entity.type
_entity.pdbx_description
1 polymer ?
#
loop_
_entity_poly.entity_id
_entity_poly.type
_entity_poly.pdbx_seq_one_letter_code
_entity_poly.pdbx_strand_id
1 'polypeptide(L)'
;MVRDVGVTEMNRVLRRACAPLLAAIACSLATPVLAQNDKMTPIAIPAQPDAIELGTGPLPGATAPEVWHKQYGSVFARNVTVATLTPFLPDPAKATGAAVIVAPGGGFMTLSMENEGWDVAKALAAKGVAAFVIKYRLRPTPPDMAAFQQSMAQMFAGAARPPAGKPVDMTASLAPQIADARAAFALIRRRAAEWHVDPDRIGMVGFSAGAGLTMATTLKGEDAKPAFIGIIYGSLAPVTVPADAPPLFVALAADDPLFGNSGYGLIDSWRAAKRPAEFHLFEQGGHGFGMYPKETTSTGWFDEFVRWISMHGMLKRLH
;
A
#
# COMPACT_ATOMS: atom_id res chain seq x y z
N MET A 1 -16.00 80.54 -17.58
CA MET A 1 -17.40 80.98 -17.76
C MET A 1 -18.24 79.75 -17.52
N VAL A 2 -18.76 79.72 -16.28
CA VAL A 2 -20.18 79.64 -15.93
C VAL A 2 -20.82 78.30 -16.30
N ARG A 3 -21.49 77.56 -15.45
CA ARG A 3 -22.12 77.70 -14.13
C ARG A 3 -22.35 76.34 -13.51
N ASP A 4 -22.17 76.34 -12.26
CA ASP A 4 -22.75 75.53 -11.20
C ASP A 4 -24.29 75.63 -11.19
N VAL A 5 -25.00 74.50 -11.00
CA VAL A 5 -26.38 74.40 -10.46
C VAL A 5 -26.66 72.85 -10.46
N GLY A 6 -27.05 72.16 -9.43
CA GLY A 6 -27.51 72.43 -8.10
C GLY A 6 -27.87 71.08 -7.50
N VAL A 7 -27.39 70.90 -6.31
CA VAL A 7 -27.84 69.85 -5.34
C VAL A 7 -29.21 70.35 -4.89
N THR A 8 -30.19 69.50 -4.84
CA THR A 8 -31.18 69.30 -3.76
C THR A 8 -32.48 68.71 -4.26
N GLU A 9 -32.98 67.89 -3.38
CA GLU A 9 -34.37 67.38 -3.32
C GLU A 9 -34.75 66.17 -4.23
N MET A 10 -34.63 64.97 -3.70
CA MET A 10 -35.86 64.20 -3.46
C MET A 10 -35.62 63.07 -2.39
N ASN A 11 -35.60 63.55 -1.14
CA ASN A 11 -35.98 62.68 -0.01
C ASN A 11 -37.50 62.80 0.12
N ARG A 12 -38.23 61.73 -0.15
CA ARG A 12 -39.42 61.26 0.59
C ARG A 12 -40.23 60.24 -0.23
N VAL A 13 -40.62 59.25 0.52
CA VAL A 13 -41.68 58.24 0.21
C VAL A 13 -41.20 57.02 -0.52
N LEU A 14 -40.83 56.01 0.28
CA LEU A 14 -41.56 54.75 0.37
C LEU A 14 -40.93 53.87 1.46
N ARG A 15 -41.34 54.12 2.69
CA ARG A 15 -41.36 53.05 3.72
C ARG A 15 -42.52 52.15 3.36
N ARG A 16 -42.24 50.88 3.17
CA ARG A 16 -43.07 49.67 3.43
C ARG A 16 -42.65 48.55 2.47
N ALA A 17 -41.91 47.61 2.97
CA ALA A 17 -42.25 46.21 3.22
C ALA A 17 -40.94 45.46 3.51
N CYS A 18 -40.59 45.36 4.78
CA CYS A 18 -39.66 44.30 5.24
C CYS A 18 -40.45 42.97 5.23
N ALA A 19 -40.22 42.15 4.22
CA ALA A 19 -40.47 40.72 4.31
C ALA A 19 -39.18 40.05 4.77
N PRO A 20 -39.19 39.22 5.83
CA PRO A 20 -38.02 38.47 6.19
C PRO A 20 -37.82 37.36 5.16
N LEU A 21 -36.72 37.47 4.40
CA LEU A 21 -36.22 36.37 3.61
C LEU A 21 -35.74 35.29 4.61
N LEU A 22 -36.55 34.29 4.84
CA LEU A 22 -36.15 33.04 5.50
C LEU A 22 -35.08 32.41 4.61
N ALA A 23 -33.83 32.62 4.98
CA ALA A 23 -32.71 31.84 4.48
C ALA A 23 -32.93 30.41 4.97
N ALA A 24 -33.50 29.54 4.13
CA ALA A 24 -33.49 28.12 4.32
C ALA A 24 -32.00 27.69 4.25
N ILE A 25 -31.38 27.56 5.41
CA ILE A 25 -30.12 26.81 5.54
C ILE A 25 -30.46 25.39 5.15
N ALA A 26 -30.19 25.03 3.90
CA ALA A 26 -30.13 23.64 3.47
C ALA A 26 -29.00 23.01 4.27
N CYS A 27 -29.34 22.44 5.41
CA CYS A 27 -28.49 21.46 6.09
C CYS A 27 -28.35 20.31 5.09
N SER A 28 -27.29 20.33 4.33
CA SER A 28 -26.84 19.17 3.56
C SER A 28 -26.63 18.08 4.61
N LEU A 29 -27.61 17.18 4.72
CA LEU A 29 -27.46 15.91 5.40
C LEU A 29 -26.33 15.19 4.62
N ALA A 30 -25.09 15.40 5.05
CA ALA A 30 -24.01 14.51 4.69
C ALA A 30 -24.51 13.11 5.07
N THR A 31 -24.89 12.31 4.08
CA THR A 31 -25.15 10.90 4.27
C THR A 31 -23.94 10.35 5.01
N PRO A 32 -24.10 9.71 6.17
CA PRO A 32 -22.97 9.09 6.81
C PRO A 32 -22.41 8.11 5.79
N VAL A 33 -21.19 8.36 5.33
CA VAL A 33 -20.35 7.32 4.73
C VAL A 33 -20.47 6.18 5.72
N LEU A 34 -21.06 5.05 5.30
CA LEU A 34 -21.23 3.87 6.12
C LEU A 34 -19.90 3.65 6.82
N ALA A 35 -19.86 3.89 8.11
CA ALA A 35 -18.65 3.72 8.91
C ALA A 35 -18.20 2.28 8.68
N GLN A 36 -17.13 2.12 7.93
CA GLN A 36 -16.59 0.80 7.62
C GLN A 36 -16.36 0.14 8.98
N ASN A 37 -16.96 -1.05 9.19
CA ASN A 37 -16.89 -1.72 10.49
C ASN A 37 -15.41 -2.01 10.82
N ASP A 38 -14.81 -1.16 11.62
CA ASP A 38 -13.40 -1.23 12.03
C ASP A 38 -13.17 -2.17 13.22
N LYS A 39 -14.24 -2.80 13.71
CA LYS A 39 -14.18 -3.73 14.83
C LYS A 39 -13.34 -4.95 14.46
N MET A 40 -12.26 -5.15 15.20
CA MET A 40 -11.45 -6.36 15.10
C MET A 40 -12.18 -7.55 15.73
N THR A 41 -12.40 -8.61 14.97
CA THR A 41 -13.07 -9.83 15.42
C THR A 41 -12.14 -11.03 15.24
N PRO A 42 -11.76 -11.75 16.30
CA PRO A 42 -10.93 -12.96 16.19
C PRO A 42 -11.58 -14.00 15.29
N ILE A 43 -10.76 -14.69 14.51
CA ILE A 43 -11.20 -15.83 13.69
C ILE A 43 -10.23 -16.99 13.85
N ALA A 44 -10.65 -18.19 13.50
CA ALA A 44 -9.75 -19.32 13.35
C ALA A 44 -8.70 -19.04 12.26
N ILE A 45 -7.53 -19.66 12.39
CA ILE A 45 -6.49 -19.57 11.34
C ILE A 45 -7.04 -20.17 10.05
N PRO A 46 -7.13 -19.40 8.95
CA PRO A 46 -7.59 -19.94 7.67
C PRO A 46 -6.67 -21.06 7.18
N ALA A 47 -7.25 -22.06 6.50
CA ALA A 47 -6.45 -23.09 5.84
C ALA A 47 -5.56 -22.45 4.75
N GLN A 48 -4.29 -22.80 4.74
CA GLN A 48 -3.30 -22.31 3.80
C GLN A 48 -2.50 -23.51 3.24
N PRO A 49 -3.16 -24.46 2.51
CA PRO A 49 -2.54 -25.72 2.09
C PRO A 49 -1.35 -25.52 1.15
N ASP A 50 -1.35 -24.43 0.39
CA ASP A 50 -0.30 -24.13 -0.60
C ASP A 50 0.81 -23.23 -0.03
N ALA A 51 0.75 -22.86 1.26
CA ALA A 51 1.76 -22.04 1.89
C ALA A 51 3.04 -22.84 2.11
N ILE A 52 4.15 -22.33 1.59
CA ILE A 52 5.48 -22.93 1.65
C ILE A 52 6.33 -22.16 2.64
N GLU A 53 6.87 -22.83 3.65
CA GLU A 53 7.81 -22.20 4.58
C GLU A 53 9.09 -21.75 3.87
N LEU A 54 9.53 -20.53 4.18
CA LEU A 54 10.72 -19.93 3.56
C LEU A 54 12.04 -20.42 4.17
N GLY A 55 11.99 -21.17 5.27
CA GLY A 55 13.18 -21.74 5.92
C GLY A 55 14.08 -20.69 6.59
N THR A 56 13.58 -19.49 6.86
CA THR A 56 14.32 -18.40 7.54
C THR A 56 14.34 -18.57 9.06
N GLY A 57 13.70 -19.62 9.55
CA GLY A 57 13.56 -19.92 10.97
C GLY A 57 12.54 -19.04 11.69
N PRO A 58 12.22 -19.35 12.94
CA PRO A 58 11.30 -18.55 13.73
C PRO A 58 11.92 -17.18 14.09
N LEU A 59 11.05 -16.19 14.36
CA LEU A 59 11.52 -14.90 14.85
C LEU A 59 12.10 -15.07 16.27
N PRO A 60 13.38 -14.72 16.51
CA PRO A 60 14.00 -14.92 17.82
C PRO A 60 13.25 -14.18 18.93
N GLY A 61 13.00 -14.87 20.05
CA GLY A 61 12.32 -14.30 21.23
C GLY A 61 10.81 -14.13 21.11
N ALA A 62 10.21 -14.47 19.97
CA ALA A 62 8.76 -14.42 19.81
C ALA A 62 8.13 -15.67 20.43
N THR A 63 7.25 -15.48 21.41
CA THR A 63 6.54 -16.56 22.14
C THR A 63 5.03 -16.56 21.88
N ALA A 64 4.47 -15.44 21.40
CA ALA A 64 3.05 -15.36 21.10
C ALA A 64 2.69 -16.17 19.86
N PRO A 65 1.61 -16.98 19.92
CA PRO A 65 1.17 -17.74 18.76
C PRO A 65 0.63 -16.83 17.66
N GLU A 66 0.72 -17.30 16.40
CA GLU A 66 0.05 -16.65 15.26
C GLU A 66 -1.46 -16.64 15.51
N VAL A 67 -2.09 -15.51 15.31
CA VAL A 67 -3.54 -15.30 15.48
C VAL A 67 -4.10 -14.50 14.30
N TRP A 68 -5.38 -14.71 14.02
CA TRP A 68 -6.06 -14.08 12.90
C TRP A 68 -7.33 -13.34 13.34
N HIS A 69 -7.67 -12.30 12.61
CA HIS A 69 -8.87 -11.51 12.85
C HIS A 69 -9.45 -10.95 11.55
N LYS A 70 -10.72 -10.58 11.60
CA LYS A 70 -11.36 -9.76 10.56
C LYS A 70 -11.41 -8.32 11.02
N GLN A 71 -11.18 -7.40 10.08
CA GLN A 71 -11.35 -5.96 10.22
C GLN A 71 -11.62 -5.36 8.85
N TYR A 72 -12.45 -4.36 8.74
CA TYR A 72 -12.84 -3.72 7.47
C TYR A 72 -13.39 -4.71 6.42
N GLY A 73 -14.01 -5.78 6.86
CA GLY A 73 -14.50 -6.85 5.98
C GLY A 73 -13.41 -7.78 5.45
N SER A 74 -12.14 -7.60 5.83
CA SER A 74 -10.99 -8.33 5.33
C SER A 74 -10.28 -9.12 6.43
N VAL A 75 -9.40 -10.04 6.04
CA VAL A 75 -8.70 -10.99 6.90
C VAL A 75 -7.27 -10.55 7.16
N PHE A 76 -6.87 -10.58 8.42
CA PHE A 76 -5.55 -10.15 8.90
C PHE A 76 -4.88 -11.24 9.74
N ALA A 77 -3.54 -11.36 9.56
CA ALA A 77 -2.68 -12.19 10.40
C ALA A 77 -1.82 -11.34 11.33
N ARG A 78 -1.54 -11.76 12.55
CA ARG A 78 -0.57 -11.14 13.45
C ARG A 78 0.25 -12.17 14.22
N ASN A 79 1.33 -11.72 14.86
CA ASN A 79 2.29 -12.61 15.54
C ASN A 79 2.84 -13.70 14.62
N VAL A 80 3.05 -13.36 13.35
CA VAL A 80 3.69 -14.26 12.40
C VAL A 80 5.17 -14.41 12.79
N THR A 81 5.56 -15.60 13.18
CA THR A 81 6.93 -15.92 13.60
C THR A 81 7.69 -16.76 12.57
N VAL A 82 6.96 -17.48 11.70
CA VAL A 82 7.49 -18.29 10.60
C VAL A 82 7.01 -17.73 9.29
N ALA A 83 7.96 -17.34 8.42
CA ALA A 83 7.62 -16.76 7.13
C ALA A 83 7.22 -17.85 6.14
N THR A 84 6.15 -17.56 5.36
CA THR A 84 5.68 -18.44 4.28
C THR A 84 5.47 -17.67 2.98
N LEU A 85 5.48 -18.41 1.86
CA LEU A 85 5.15 -17.92 0.53
C LEU A 85 4.01 -18.75 -0.04
N THR A 86 2.92 -18.09 -0.43
CA THR A 86 1.76 -18.76 -1.03
C THR A 86 1.68 -18.42 -2.51
N PRO A 87 1.82 -19.41 -3.43
CA PRO A 87 1.72 -19.19 -4.87
C PRO A 87 0.25 -19.04 -5.32
N PHE A 88 0.04 -18.12 -6.27
CA PHE A 88 -1.18 -17.93 -7.06
C PHE A 88 -0.75 -17.96 -8.53
N LEU A 89 -0.87 -19.11 -9.14
CA LEU A 89 -0.38 -19.33 -10.49
C LEU A 89 -1.46 -19.05 -11.53
N PRO A 90 -1.11 -18.42 -12.66
CA PRO A 90 -2.04 -18.29 -13.77
C PRO A 90 -2.31 -19.63 -14.44
N ASP A 91 -3.37 -19.70 -15.24
CA ASP A 91 -3.54 -20.77 -16.21
C ASP A 91 -2.25 -20.88 -17.05
N PRO A 92 -1.63 -22.06 -17.17
CA PRO A 92 -0.39 -22.25 -17.94
C PRO A 92 -0.48 -21.70 -19.37
N ALA A 93 -1.67 -21.82 -20.02
CA ALA A 93 -1.89 -21.31 -21.36
C ALA A 93 -1.86 -19.76 -21.44
N LYS A 94 -1.98 -19.08 -20.30
CA LYS A 94 -1.97 -17.61 -20.19
C LYS A 94 -0.69 -17.07 -19.53
N ALA A 95 0.16 -17.96 -19.02
CA ALA A 95 1.37 -17.56 -18.33
C ALA A 95 2.26 -16.67 -19.20
N THR A 96 2.66 -15.52 -18.66
CA THR A 96 3.55 -14.55 -19.34
C THR A 96 5.02 -14.80 -19.00
N GLY A 97 5.30 -15.58 -17.97
CA GLY A 97 6.62 -15.73 -17.38
C GLY A 97 6.96 -14.67 -16.33
N ALA A 98 6.20 -13.58 -16.25
CA ALA A 98 6.37 -12.60 -15.18
C ALA A 98 5.91 -13.15 -13.82
N ALA A 99 6.61 -12.74 -12.76
CA ALA A 99 6.23 -13.06 -11.40
C ALA A 99 6.26 -11.82 -10.50
N VAL A 100 5.40 -11.80 -9.47
CA VAL A 100 5.34 -10.70 -8.49
C VAL A 100 5.24 -11.27 -7.08
N ILE A 101 6.17 -10.89 -6.21
CA ILE A 101 5.99 -11.07 -4.77
C ILE A 101 5.10 -9.95 -4.26
N VAL A 102 4.00 -10.31 -3.60
CA VAL A 102 3.01 -9.40 -3.01
C VAL A 102 3.25 -9.33 -1.51
N ALA A 103 3.63 -8.17 -1.00
CA ALA A 103 3.92 -7.94 0.41
C ALA A 103 2.81 -7.09 1.07
N PRO A 104 1.91 -7.69 1.86
CA PRO A 104 0.84 -6.97 2.54
C PRO A 104 1.36 -5.93 3.54
N GLY A 105 0.54 -4.90 3.83
CA GLY A 105 0.79 -3.92 4.87
C GLY A 105 0.25 -4.32 6.24
N GLY A 106 0.34 -3.39 7.21
CA GLY A 106 -0.15 -3.56 8.58
C GLY A 106 0.88 -3.15 9.64
N GLY A 107 1.75 -2.18 9.33
CA GLY A 107 2.67 -1.57 10.31
C GLY A 107 3.74 -2.50 10.87
N PHE A 108 4.03 -3.62 10.23
CA PHE A 108 4.88 -4.70 10.75
C PHE A 108 4.34 -5.35 12.04
N MET A 109 3.09 -5.10 12.40
CA MET A 109 2.40 -5.65 13.56
C MET A 109 1.28 -6.62 13.16
N THR A 110 0.74 -6.44 11.97
CA THR A 110 -0.26 -7.31 11.34
C THR A 110 -0.02 -7.37 9.84
N LEU A 111 -0.72 -8.27 9.12
CA LEU A 111 -0.70 -8.37 7.65
C LEU A 111 -2.13 -8.37 7.13
N SER A 112 -2.43 -7.47 6.21
CA SER A 112 -3.69 -7.41 5.45
C SER A 112 -3.71 -8.51 4.38
N MET A 113 -3.93 -9.75 4.83
CA MET A 113 -3.72 -10.96 4.00
C MET A 113 -4.71 -11.06 2.84
N GLU A 114 -5.94 -10.63 3.01
CA GLU A 114 -6.96 -10.72 1.95
C GLU A 114 -6.84 -9.54 0.97
N ASN A 115 -7.13 -8.32 1.43
CA ASN A 115 -7.20 -7.12 0.58
C ASN A 115 -5.87 -6.77 -0.14
N GLU A 116 -4.74 -6.87 0.56
CA GLU A 116 -3.42 -6.49 0.05
C GLU A 116 -2.54 -7.68 -0.32
N GLY A 117 -3.03 -8.90 -0.10
CA GLY A 117 -2.35 -10.14 -0.41
C GLY A 117 -3.08 -10.99 -1.45
N TRP A 118 -4.04 -11.79 -0.98
CA TRP A 118 -4.70 -12.80 -1.82
C TRP A 118 -5.49 -12.22 -2.97
N ASP A 119 -6.19 -11.10 -2.79
CA ASP A 119 -7.00 -10.51 -3.84
C ASP A 119 -6.12 -9.87 -4.93
N VAL A 120 -5.02 -9.23 -4.54
CA VAL A 120 -4.00 -8.74 -5.48
C VAL A 120 -3.39 -9.90 -6.26
N ALA A 121 -3.02 -10.97 -5.57
CA ALA A 121 -2.41 -12.15 -6.20
C ALA A 121 -3.35 -12.85 -7.18
N LYS A 122 -4.63 -13.03 -6.82
CA LYS A 122 -5.67 -13.55 -7.73
C LYS A 122 -5.84 -12.66 -8.96
N ALA A 123 -5.87 -11.35 -8.77
CA ALA A 123 -6.01 -10.40 -9.87
C ALA A 123 -4.79 -10.44 -10.81
N LEU A 124 -3.57 -10.56 -10.29
CA LEU A 124 -2.35 -10.74 -11.09
C LEU A 124 -2.37 -12.07 -11.86
N ALA A 125 -2.75 -13.17 -11.19
CA ALA A 125 -2.86 -14.48 -11.84
C ALA A 125 -3.87 -14.46 -13.00
N ALA A 126 -5.00 -13.76 -12.85
CA ALA A 126 -5.98 -13.55 -13.92
C ALA A 126 -5.40 -12.80 -15.14
N LYS A 127 -4.35 -11.98 -14.94
CA LYS A 127 -3.61 -11.27 -16.02
C LYS A 127 -2.42 -12.10 -16.58
N GLY A 128 -2.24 -13.35 -16.15
CA GLY A 128 -1.16 -14.21 -16.61
C GLY A 128 0.17 -14.04 -15.86
N VAL A 129 0.17 -13.34 -14.73
CA VAL A 129 1.34 -13.09 -13.89
C VAL A 129 1.33 -14.06 -12.72
N ALA A 130 2.38 -14.84 -12.52
CA ALA A 130 2.50 -15.65 -11.32
C ALA A 130 2.67 -14.74 -10.09
N ALA A 131 1.80 -14.86 -9.11
CA ALA A 131 1.84 -14.02 -7.93
C ALA A 131 2.13 -14.86 -6.68
N PHE A 132 2.88 -14.31 -5.75
CA PHE A 132 3.35 -14.99 -4.56
C PHE A 132 3.13 -14.10 -3.35
N VAL A 133 2.17 -14.44 -2.49
CA VAL A 133 1.92 -13.66 -1.28
C VAL A 133 2.92 -14.09 -0.20
N ILE A 134 3.73 -13.13 0.24
CA ILE A 134 4.65 -13.35 1.34
C ILE A 134 3.99 -13.01 2.69
N LYS A 135 3.85 -13.99 3.56
CA LYS A 135 3.50 -13.82 4.97
C LYS A 135 4.81 -13.72 5.76
N TYR A 136 5.38 -12.50 5.83
CA TYR A 136 6.68 -12.26 6.47
C TYR A 136 6.56 -12.13 7.99
N ARG A 137 7.66 -12.36 8.70
CA ARG A 137 7.72 -12.32 10.17
C ARG A 137 7.40 -10.92 10.69
N LEU A 138 6.63 -10.85 11.76
CA LEU A 138 6.11 -9.61 12.34
C LEU A 138 6.70 -9.34 13.73
N ARG A 139 6.69 -8.08 14.13
CA ARG A 139 6.94 -7.69 15.51
C ARG A 139 5.88 -8.31 16.42
N PRO A 140 6.25 -8.81 17.60
CA PRO A 140 5.29 -9.33 18.58
C PRO A 140 4.27 -8.26 18.97
N THR A 141 3.03 -8.66 19.10
CA THR A 141 1.92 -7.80 19.52
C THR A 141 1.23 -8.42 20.74
N PRO A 142 0.56 -7.60 21.58
CA PRO A 142 -0.20 -8.13 22.72
C PRO A 142 -1.19 -9.22 22.28
N PRO A 143 -1.33 -10.33 23.03
CA PRO A 143 -2.30 -11.37 22.69
C PRO A 143 -3.74 -10.88 22.80
N ASP A 144 -4.02 -9.99 23.76
CA ASP A 144 -5.32 -9.38 23.97
C ASP A 144 -5.69 -8.45 22.81
N MET A 145 -6.94 -8.56 22.31
CA MET A 145 -7.39 -7.81 21.14
C MET A 145 -7.53 -6.30 21.41
N ALA A 146 -7.99 -5.91 22.59
CA ALA A 146 -8.16 -4.50 22.94
C ALA A 146 -6.80 -3.82 23.09
N ALA A 147 -5.84 -4.49 23.74
CA ALA A 147 -4.46 -4.01 23.85
C ALA A 147 -3.78 -3.91 22.48
N PHE A 148 -4.02 -4.86 21.58
CA PHE A 148 -3.51 -4.79 20.20
C PHE A 148 -4.14 -3.60 19.45
N GLN A 149 -5.45 -3.41 19.52
CA GLN A 149 -6.15 -2.30 18.89
C GLN A 149 -5.62 -0.95 19.38
N GLN A 150 -5.37 -0.83 20.69
CA GLN A 150 -4.74 0.36 21.28
C GLN A 150 -3.32 0.59 20.73
N SER A 151 -2.52 -0.47 20.61
CA SER A 151 -1.16 -0.39 20.05
C SER A 151 -1.18 0.09 18.59
N MET A 152 -2.11 -0.41 17.77
CA MET A 152 -2.30 0.05 16.39
C MET A 152 -2.70 1.53 16.34
N ALA A 153 -3.65 1.96 17.17
CA ALA A 153 -4.06 3.36 17.23
C ALA A 153 -2.89 4.28 17.62
N GLN A 154 -2.07 3.89 18.58
CA GLN A 154 -0.87 4.63 19.00
C GLN A 154 0.16 4.71 17.86
N MET A 155 0.38 3.61 17.13
CA MET A 155 1.28 3.58 15.97
C MET A 155 0.82 4.57 14.89
N PHE A 156 -0.46 4.56 14.51
CA PHE A 156 -1.00 5.48 13.51
C PHE A 156 -0.94 6.93 13.99
N ALA A 157 -1.28 7.21 15.24
CA ALA A 157 -1.16 8.55 15.80
C ALA A 157 0.30 9.05 15.84
N GLY A 158 1.26 8.15 16.05
CA GLY A 158 2.69 8.46 15.99
C GLY A 158 3.19 8.71 14.57
N ALA A 159 2.74 7.90 13.62
CA ALA A 159 3.14 8.00 12.21
C ALA A 159 2.58 9.27 11.52
N ALA A 160 1.43 9.77 11.95
CA ALA A 160 0.83 11.02 11.45
C ALA A 160 1.57 12.28 11.94
N ARG A 161 2.53 12.18 12.86
CA ARG A 161 3.34 13.31 13.31
C ARG A 161 4.58 13.46 12.44
N PRO A 162 4.98 14.70 12.08
CA PRO A 162 6.26 14.92 11.42
C PRO A 162 7.39 14.28 12.24
N PRO A 163 8.32 13.55 11.62
CA PRO A 163 9.44 12.96 12.35
C PRO A 163 10.27 14.05 13.00
N ALA A 164 10.39 14.01 14.33
CA ALA A 164 11.30 14.85 15.08
C ALA A 164 12.70 14.23 15.00
N GLY A 165 13.55 14.76 14.13
CA GLY A 165 14.95 14.35 14.06
C GLY A 165 15.41 13.86 12.69
N LYS A 166 16.63 13.28 12.67
CA LYS A 166 17.20 12.72 11.43
C LYS A 166 16.43 11.50 10.99
N PRO A 167 16.31 11.24 9.65
CA PRO A 167 15.73 10.01 9.14
C PRO A 167 16.36 8.79 9.82
N VAL A 168 15.54 7.97 10.47
CA VAL A 168 16.02 6.71 11.05
C VAL A 168 16.17 5.70 9.90
N ASP A 169 17.36 5.11 9.78
CA ASP A 169 17.55 3.98 8.87
C ASP A 169 16.73 2.77 9.39
N MET A 170 15.52 2.63 8.88
CA MET A 170 14.61 1.53 9.24
C MET A 170 15.12 0.16 8.75
N THR A 171 16.08 0.12 7.83
CA THR A 171 16.52 -1.14 7.19
C THR A 171 17.17 -2.10 8.18
N ALA A 172 17.93 -1.60 9.15
CA ALA A 172 18.54 -2.45 10.19
C ALA A 172 17.48 -3.15 11.06
N SER A 173 16.36 -2.47 11.33
CA SER A 173 15.24 -3.04 12.10
C SER A 173 14.40 -4.03 11.31
N LEU A 174 14.58 -4.12 9.99
CA LEU A 174 13.87 -5.01 9.07
C LEU A 174 14.70 -6.21 8.62
N ALA A 175 15.86 -6.47 9.23
CA ALA A 175 16.74 -7.57 8.83
C ALA A 175 16.04 -8.94 8.73
N PRO A 176 15.14 -9.36 9.68
CA PRO A 176 14.39 -10.60 9.54
C PRO A 176 13.46 -10.59 8.31
N GLN A 177 12.75 -9.50 8.05
CA GLN A 177 11.81 -9.39 6.94
C GLN A 177 12.53 -9.34 5.58
N ILE A 178 13.68 -8.67 5.52
CA ILE A 178 14.55 -8.69 4.33
C ILE A 178 15.05 -10.10 4.05
N ALA A 179 15.43 -10.86 5.09
CA ALA A 179 15.81 -12.28 4.93
C ALA A 179 14.65 -13.11 4.39
N ASP A 180 13.41 -12.87 4.84
CA ASP A 180 12.22 -13.53 4.33
C ASP A 180 11.99 -13.22 2.85
N ALA A 181 12.10 -11.95 2.45
CA ALA A 181 11.96 -11.53 1.05
C ALA A 181 13.06 -12.16 0.16
N ARG A 182 14.32 -12.16 0.62
CA ARG A 182 15.43 -12.84 -0.10
C ARG A 182 15.15 -14.33 -0.29
N ALA A 183 14.69 -15.02 0.75
CA ALA A 183 14.33 -16.42 0.67
C ALA A 183 13.16 -16.67 -0.30
N ALA A 184 12.18 -15.76 -0.36
CA ALA A 184 11.08 -15.81 -1.33
C ALA A 184 11.58 -15.68 -2.76
N PHE A 185 12.43 -14.69 -3.09
CA PHE A 185 13.07 -14.58 -4.41
C PHE A 185 13.87 -15.83 -4.77
N ALA A 186 14.67 -16.33 -3.84
CA ALA A 186 15.47 -17.55 -4.05
C ALA A 186 14.58 -18.78 -4.30
N LEU A 187 13.47 -18.93 -3.57
CA LEU A 187 12.51 -20.02 -3.77
C LEU A 187 11.86 -19.95 -5.15
N ILE A 188 11.40 -18.77 -5.57
CA ILE A 188 10.78 -18.60 -6.88
C ILE A 188 11.78 -18.93 -8.00
N ARG A 189 13.02 -18.44 -7.90
CA ARG A 189 14.06 -18.76 -8.91
C ARG A 189 14.36 -20.26 -8.97
N ARG A 190 14.45 -20.96 -7.84
CA ARG A 190 14.68 -22.42 -7.81
C ARG A 190 13.56 -23.22 -8.44
N ARG A 191 12.30 -22.74 -8.32
CA ARG A 191 11.11 -23.41 -8.86
C ARG A 191 10.57 -22.74 -10.12
N ALA A 192 11.36 -21.91 -10.77
CA ALA A 192 10.93 -21.08 -11.89
C ALA A 192 10.34 -21.92 -13.05
N ALA A 193 10.99 -23.04 -13.40
CA ALA A 193 10.50 -23.94 -14.44
C ALA A 193 9.15 -24.59 -14.08
N GLU A 194 8.98 -25.02 -12.83
CA GLU A 194 7.74 -25.61 -12.34
C GLU A 194 6.55 -24.62 -12.37
N TRP A 195 6.83 -23.33 -12.09
CA TRP A 195 5.83 -22.28 -12.03
C TRP A 195 5.70 -21.48 -13.32
N HIS A 196 6.37 -21.89 -14.39
CA HIS A 196 6.41 -21.16 -15.67
C HIS A 196 6.82 -19.70 -15.52
N VAL A 197 7.82 -19.44 -14.66
CA VAL A 197 8.37 -18.11 -14.36
C VAL A 197 9.73 -17.92 -15.02
N ASP A 198 9.96 -16.74 -15.58
CA ASP A 198 11.27 -16.28 -15.99
C ASP A 198 12.00 -15.71 -14.77
N PRO A 199 13.14 -16.29 -14.32
CA PRO A 199 13.85 -15.85 -13.14
C PRO A 199 14.33 -14.39 -13.20
N ASP A 200 14.43 -13.79 -14.39
CA ASP A 200 14.83 -12.39 -14.61
C ASP A 200 13.64 -11.42 -14.63
N ARG A 201 12.40 -11.93 -14.54
CA ARG A 201 11.17 -11.14 -14.55
C ARG A 201 10.37 -11.23 -13.26
N ILE A 202 11.06 -11.31 -12.12
CA ILE A 202 10.44 -11.37 -10.79
C ILE A 202 10.47 -9.97 -10.18
N GLY A 203 9.31 -9.34 -10.02
CA GLY A 203 9.13 -8.07 -9.31
C GLY A 203 8.63 -8.24 -7.89
N MET A 204 8.50 -7.12 -7.19
CA MET A 204 7.89 -7.07 -5.86
C MET A 204 6.97 -5.85 -5.75
N VAL A 205 5.76 -6.05 -5.23
CA VAL A 205 4.82 -4.97 -4.89
C VAL A 205 4.49 -5.06 -3.41
N GLY A 206 4.50 -3.91 -2.75
CA GLY A 206 4.19 -3.86 -1.33
C GLY A 206 3.26 -2.72 -0.98
N PHE A 207 2.54 -2.90 0.11
CA PHE A 207 1.50 -2.02 0.60
C PHE A 207 1.88 -1.49 1.98
N SER A 208 1.87 -0.17 2.20
CA SER A 208 2.19 0.43 3.51
C SER A 208 3.51 -0.11 4.10
N ALA A 209 3.48 -0.88 5.19
CA ALA A 209 4.65 -1.55 5.74
C ALA A 209 5.30 -2.53 4.75
N GLY A 210 4.49 -3.24 3.94
CA GLY A 210 4.98 -4.08 2.85
C GLY A 210 5.69 -3.27 1.75
N ALA A 211 5.27 -2.03 1.49
CA ALA A 211 6.01 -1.11 0.63
C ALA A 211 7.37 -0.74 1.24
N GLY A 212 7.42 -0.55 2.57
CA GLY A 212 8.67 -0.39 3.31
C GLY A 212 9.59 -1.60 3.17
N LEU A 213 9.04 -2.82 3.26
CA LEU A 213 9.79 -4.06 3.02
C LEU A 213 10.29 -4.16 1.58
N THR A 214 9.43 -3.82 0.59
CA THR A 214 9.82 -3.80 -0.83
C THR A 214 10.99 -2.85 -1.07
N MET A 215 10.93 -1.64 -0.52
CA MET A 215 12.02 -0.67 -0.61
C MET A 215 13.28 -1.17 0.11
N ALA A 216 13.16 -1.66 1.34
CA ALA A 216 14.30 -2.19 2.10
C ALA A 216 14.98 -3.39 1.38
N THR A 217 14.18 -4.28 0.78
CA THR A 217 14.67 -5.40 -0.04
C THR A 217 15.40 -4.89 -1.28
N THR A 218 14.89 -3.86 -1.95
CA THR A 218 15.54 -3.26 -3.12
C THR A 218 16.90 -2.64 -2.77
N LEU A 219 16.99 -1.95 -1.62
CA LEU A 219 18.18 -1.24 -1.23
C LEU A 219 19.24 -2.10 -0.52
N LYS A 220 18.82 -3.17 0.16
CA LYS A 220 19.67 -3.98 1.06
C LYS A 220 19.51 -5.50 0.87
N GLY A 221 18.66 -5.94 -0.02
CA GLY A 221 18.36 -7.37 -0.24
C GLY A 221 19.39 -8.11 -1.07
N GLU A 222 20.57 -7.53 -1.32
CA GLU A 222 21.70 -8.17 -2.02
C GLU A 222 21.29 -8.96 -3.29
N ASP A 223 21.07 -10.26 -3.15
CA ASP A 223 20.73 -11.20 -4.22
C ASP A 223 19.22 -11.23 -4.59
N ALA A 224 18.36 -10.55 -3.85
CA ALA A 224 16.93 -10.46 -4.17
C ALA A 224 16.69 -9.86 -5.56
N LYS A 225 17.32 -8.72 -5.85
CA LYS A 225 17.35 -8.02 -7.16
C LYS A 225 16.01 -8.08 -7.90
N PRO A 226 14.97 -7.38 -7.42
CA PRO A 226 13.68 -7.34 -8.11
C PRO A 226 13.86 -6.70 -9.50
N ALA A 227 13.20 -7.26 -10.53
CA ALA A 227 13.20 -6.72 -11.89
C ALA A 227 12.41 -5.40 -12.00
N PHE A 228 11.45 -5.21 -11.14
CA PHE A 228 10.62 -4.00 -10.98
C PHE A 228 10.01 -3.96 -9.58
N ILE A 229 9.64 -2.78 -9.10
CA ILE A 229 9.01 -2.64 -7.78
C ILE A 229 7.78 -1.74 -7.84
N GLY A 230 6.81 -2.05 -6.97
CA GLY A 230 5.62 -1.23 -6.71
C GLY A 230 5.54 -0.82 -5.24
N ILE A 231 5.37 0.47 -4.99
CA ILE A 231 5.24 1.09 -3.67
C ILE A 231 3.83 1.67 -3.57
N ILE A 232 2.93 0.97 -2.89
CA ILE A 232 1.54 1.38 -2.77
C ILE A 232 1.32 1.97 -1.38
N TYR A 233 0.91 3.24 -1.32
CA TYR A 233 0.80 4.07 -0.10
C TYR A 233 1.92 3.82 0.91
N GLY A 234 3.16 3.82 0.40
CA GLY A 234 4.38 3.76 1.20
C GLY A 234 5.00 5.14 1.42
N SER A 235 6.09 5.17 2.22
CA SER A 235 6.87 6.39 2.44
C SER A 235 7.50 6.89 1.14
N LEU A 236 7.38 8.19 0.87
CA LEU A 236 8.04 8.90 -0.22
C LEU A 236 9.31 9.66 0.25
N ALA A 237 9.84 9.32 1.41
CA ALA A 237 11.10 9.90 1.89
C ALA A 237 12.24 9.63 0.89
N PRO A 238 13.19 10.58 0.74
CA PRO A 238 14.32 10.42 -0.16
C PRO A 238 15.22 9.26 0.28
N VAL A 239 15.81 8.56 -0.70
CA VAL A 239 16.72 7.44 -0.48
C VAL A 239 17.96 7.57 -1.38
N THR A 240 19.04 6.86 -1.01
CA THR A 240 20.18 6.67 -1.92
C THR A 240 19.85 5.54 -2.88
N VAL A 241 19.71 5.86 -4.16
CA VAL A 241 19.31 4.91 -5.21
C VAL A 241 20.53 4.22 -5.80
N PRO A 242 20.60 2.87 -5.78
CA PRO A 242 21.66 2.11 -6.46
C PRO A 242 21.66 2.35 -7.97
N ALA A 243 22.84 2.26 -8.61
CA ALA A 243 22.96 2.45 -10.04
C ALA A 243 22.17 1.43 -10.87
N ASP A 244 21.99 0.22 -10.34
CA ASP A 244 21.22 -0.88 -10.93
C ASP A 244 19.79 -0.99 -10.37
N ALA A 245 19.28 0.04 -9.67
CA ALA A 245 17.94 0.04 -9.10
C ALA A 245 16.87 -0.26 -10.19
N PRO A 246 15.85 -1.06 -9.87
CA PRO A 246 14.80 -1.42 -10.83
C PRO A 246 13.90 -0.23 -11.18
N PRO A 247 13.09 -0.32 -12.24
CA PRO A 247 11.97 0.57 -12.46
C PRO A 247 11.03 0.61 -11.25
N LEU A 248 10.53 1.80 -10.93
CA LEU A 248 9.69 2.09 -9.77
C LEU A 248 8.28 2.52 -10.20
N PHE A 249 7.26 1.86 -9.66
CA PHE A 249 5.88 2.31 -9.69
C PHE A 249 5.43 2.76 -8.31
N VAL A 250 4.73 3.89 -8.21
CA VAL A 250 4.21 4.41 -6.94
C VAL A 250 2.75 4.82 -7.10
N ALA A 251 1.92 4.43 -6.15
CA ALA A 251 0.53 4.88 -6.03
C ALA A 251 0.26 5.37 -4.61
N LEU A 252 -0.28 6.59 -4.49
CA LEU A 252 -0.58 7.25 -3.22
C LEU A 252 -1.86 8.06 -3.37
N ALA A 253 -2.63 8.21 -2.29
CA ALA A 253 -3.72 9.17 -2.22
C ALA A 253 -3.26 10.46 -1.51
N ALA A 254 -3.68 11.63 -2.02
CA ALA A 254 -3.31 12.92 -1.43
C ALA A 254 -3.94 13.13 -0.05
N ASP A 255 -5.08 12.48 0.21
CA ASP A 255 -5.78 12.47 1.49
C ASP A 255 -5.31 11.34 2.45
N ASP A 256 -4.20 10.65 2.12
CA ASP A 256 -3.59 9.66 3.00
C ASP A 256 -3.06 10.35 4.28
N PRO A 257 -3.60 10.02 5.48
CA PRO A 257 -3.21 10.69 6.71
C PRO A 257 -1.78 10.38 7.17
N LEU A 258 -1.14 9.34 6.61
CA LEU A 258 0.22 8.94 6.97
C LEU A 258 1.28 9.51 6.01
N PHE A 259 1.00 9.48 4.71
CA PHE A 259 2.00 9.79 3.69
C PHE A 259 1.59 10.88 2.69
N GLY A 260 0.32 11.29 2.66
CA GLY A 260 -0.17 12.29 1.70
C GLY A 260 0.57 13.64 1.74
N ASN A 261 1.10 14.01 2.90
CA ASN A 261 1.85 15.25 3.10
C ASN A 261 3.39 15.08 3.15
N SER A 262 3.93 13.91 2.76
CA SER A 262 5.36 13.57 2.97
C SER A 262 6.32 14.14 1.91
N GLY A 263 5.83 14.90 0.92
CA GLY A 263 6.62 15.31 -0.24
C GLY A 263 6.95 14.14 -1.19
N TYR A 264 7.81 14.37 -2.18
CA TYR A 264 8.07 13.43 -3.28
C TYR A 264 9.54 13.01 -3.38
N GLY A 265 10.28 13.03 -2.28
CA GLY A 265 11.73 12.79 -2.24
C GLY A 265 12.16 11.45 -2.83
N LEU A 266 11.35 10.39 -2.72
CA LEU A 266 11.59 9.10 -3.36
C LEU A 266 11.60 9.22 -4.89
N ILE A 267 10.60 9.92 -5.45
CA ILE A 267 10.48 10.13 -6.89
C ILE A 267 11.68 10.94 -7.40
N ASP A 268 12.03 12.01 -6.69
CA ASP A 268 13.19 12.85 -7.03
C ASP A 268 14.50 12.05 -6.95
N SER A 269 14.63 11.16 -5.97
CA SER A 269 15.81 10.28 -5.84
C SER A 269 15.96 9.35 -7.05
N TRP A 270 14.88 8.70 -7.50
CA TRP A 270 14.88 7.83 -8.69
C TRP A 270 15.23 8.61 -9.96
N ARG A 271 14.61 9.79 -10.14
CA ARG A 271 14.88 10.67 -11.30
C ARG A 271 16.32 11.16 -11.31
N ALA A 272 16.86 11.58 -10.17
CA ALA A 272 18.27 12.00 -10.05
C ALA A 272 19.23 10.87 -10.40
N ALA A 273 18.90 9.63 -10.04
CA ALA A 273 19.65 8.42 -10.42
C ALA A 273 19.43 8.00 -11.88
N LYS A 274 18.61 8.73 -12.65
CA LYS A 274 18.22 8.40 -14.04
C LYS A 274 17.58 7.00 -14.16
N ARG A 275 16.85 6.57 -13.11
CA ARG A 275 16.11 5.31 -13.12
C ARG A 275 14.64 5.58 -13.46
N PRO A 276 13.98 4.68 -14.22
CA PRO A 276 12.56 4.82 -14.54
C PRO A 276 11.70 4.89 -13.28
N ALA A 277 10.78 5.85 -13.23
CA ALA A 277 9.80 5.98 -12.16
C ALA A 277 8.47 6.47 -12.73
N GLU A 278 7.39 5.85 -12.28
CA GLU A 278 6.02 6.28 -12.54
C GLU A 278 5.30 6.52 -11.21
N PHE A 279 4.57 7.62 -11.10
CA PHE A 279 3.89 8.01 -9.87
C PHE A 279 2.45 8.46 -10.14
N HIS A 280 1.51 7.82 -9.46
CA HIS A 280 0.09 8.16 -9.47
C HIS A 280 -0.31 8.74 -8.12
N LEU A 281 -0.64 10.02 -8.10
CA LEU A 281 -1.21 10.71 -6.95
C LEU A 281 -2.72 10.86 -7.18
N PHE A 282 -3.50 10.04 -6.50
CA PHE A 282 -4.96 10.11 -6.53
C PHE A 282 -5.43 11.19 -5.57
N GLU A 283 -6.46 11.94 -5.95
CA GLU A 283 -7.02 13.00 -5.08
C GLU A 283 -7.53 12.43 -3.76
N GLN A 284 -8.23 11.28 -3.83
CA GLN A 284 -8.85 10.61 -2.71
C GLN A 284 -8.60 9.10 -2.73
N GLY A 285 -8.60 8.51 -1.55
CA GLY A 285 -8.42 7.06 -1.35
C GLY A 285 -8.14 6.72 0.11
N GLY A 286 -7.58 7.67 0.85
CA GLY A 286 -7.09 7.47 2.21
C GLY A 286 -5.89 6.52 2.23
N HIS A 287 -5.59 5.97 3.42
CA HIS A 287 -4.58 4.93 3.59
C HIS A 287 -5.21 3.54 3.47
N GLY A 288 -4.52 2.58 2.87
CA GLY A 288 -4.96 1.18 2.83
C GLY A 288 -6.08 0.89 1.83
N PHE A 289 -6.15 1.62 0.71
CA PHE A 289 -7.19 1.38 -0.30
C PHE A 289 -7.10 -0.02 -0.95
N GLY A 290 -5.89 -0.56 -1.17
CA GLY A 290 -5.68 -1.92 -1.68
C GLY A 290 -6.65 -2.31 -2.80
N MET A 291 -7.29 -3.46 -2.65
CA MET A 291 -8.33 -3.96 -3.57
C MET A 291 -9.77 -3.67 -3.10
N TYR A 292 -9.93 -2.88 -2.02
CA TYR A 292 -11.28 -2.49 -1.59
C TYR A 292 -12.00 -1.71 -2.69
N PRO A 293 -13.23 -2.10 -3.06
CA PRO A 293 -14.03 -1.32 -3.98
C PRO A 293 -14.36 0.05 -3.36
N LYS A 294 -13.99 1.12 -4.03
CA LYS A 294 -14.25 2.51 -3.62
C LYS A 294 -14.75 3.31 -4.81
N GLU A 295 -15.52 4.34 -4.56
CA GLU A 295 -15.98 5.29 -5.59
C GLU A 295 -14.92 6.34 -5.96
N THR A 296 -13.67 6.16 -5.51
CA THR A 296 -12.54 7.04 -5.77
C THR A 296 -11.67 6.49 -6.90
N THR A 297 -10.96 7.38 -7.59
CA THR A 297 -10.07 7.00 -8.70
C THR A 297 -8.90 6.12 -8.25
N SER A 298 -8.59 6.08 -6.96
CA SER A 298 -7.59 5.17 -6.39
C SER A 298 -7.87 3.69 -6.65
N THR A 299 -9.14 3.31 -6.90
CA THR A 299 -9.52 1.95 -7.32
C THR A 299 -8.81 1.52 -8.61
N GLY A 300 -8.42 2.47 -9.47
CA GLY A 300 -7.73 2.20 -10.74
C GLY A 300 -6.25 1.87 -10.62
N TRP A 301 -5.64 1.96 -9.44
CA TRP A 301 -4.20 1.76 -9.25
C TRP A 301 -3.68 0.43 -9.83
N PHE A 302 -4.47 -0.64 -9.68
CA PHE A 302 -4.08 -1.98 -10.13
C PHE A 302 -3.98 -2.07 -11.65
N ASP A 303 -4.94 -1.51 -12.37
CA ASP A 303 -4.92 -1.49 -13.84
C ASP A 303 -3.75 -0.63 -14.36
N GLU A 304 -3.43 0.49 -13.71
CA GLU A 304 -2.26 1.30 -14.05
C GLU A 304 -0.95 0.54 -13.78
N PHE A 305 -0.85 -0.17 -12.66
CA PHE A 305 0.30 -1.03 -12.37
C PHE A 305 0.47 -2.13 -13.45
N VAL A 306 -0.62 -2.79 -13.85
CA VAL A 306 -0.57 -3.83 -14.90
C VAL A 306 -0.16 -3.24 -16.26
N ARG A 307 -0.67 -2.06 -16.64
CA ARG A 307 -0.25 -1.36 -17.86
C ARG A 307 1.22 -1.01 -17.82
N TRP A 308 1.69 -0.52 -16.66
CA TRP A 308 3.07 -0.13 -16.46
C TRP A 308 4.04 -1.33 -16.59
N ILE A 309 3.77 -2.48 -15.93
CA ILE A 309 4.61 -3.67 -16.09
C ILE A 309 4.55 -4.22 -17.54
N SER A 310 3.41 -4.06 -18.22
CA SER A 310 3.28 -4.41 -19.64
C SER A 310 4.15 -3.52 -20.53
N MET A 311 4.19 -2.20 -20.28
CA MET A 311 5.05 -1.24 -20.99
C MET A 311 6.54 -1.61 -20.85
N HIS A 312 6.94 -2.11 -19.68
CA HIS A 312 8.30 -2.63 -19.43
C HIS A 312 8.56 -4.02 -20.04
N GLY A 313 7.62 -4.58 -20.81
CA GLY A 313 7.79 -5.86 -21.51
C GLY A 313 7.61 -7.09 -20.60
N MET A 314 7.22 -6.91 -19.34
CA MET A 314 7.08 -8.01 -18.40
C MET A 314 5.96 -9.00 -18.78
N LEU A 315 4.93 -8.55 -19.50
CA LEU A 315 3.79 -9.37 -19.91
C LEU A 315 3.95 -10.00 -21.30
N LYS A 316 5.14 -9.89 -21.93
CA LYS A 316 5.42 -10.61 -23.17
C LYS A 316 5.52 -12.10 -22.89
N ARG A 317 4.73 -12.92 -23.62
CA ARG A 317 4.78 -14.38 -23.46
C ARG A 317 6.18 -14.91 -23.76
N LEU A 318 6.60 -15.94 -23.03
CA LEU A 318 7.73 -16.77 -23.39
C LEU A 318 7.34 -17.54 -24.67
N HIS A 319 8.15 -17.47 -25.68
CA HIS A 319 7.98 -18.24 -26.94
C HIS A 319 8.57 -19.63 -26.79
#